data_9e08bf33116475c9c4f045a7db081a99
#
_entry.id   9e08bf33116475c9c4f045a7db081a99
#
_cell.length_a   1.000
_cell.length_b   1.000
_cell.length_c   1.000
_cell.angle_alpha   90.00
_cell.angle_beta   90.00
_cell.angle_gamma   90.00
#
_symmetry.space_group_name_H-M   'P 1'
#
loop_
_entity.id
_entity.type
_entity.pdbx_description
1 polymer ?
#
loop_
_entity_poly.entity_id
_entity_poly.type
_entity_poly.pdbx_seq_one_letter_code
_entity_poly.pdbx_strand_id
1 'polypeptide(L)'
;MNSDIVNPEGLELSQIDIHELLPQQEPFVMIDRLVYCDKTVTLAETEIRNDDIFVENGHLTASGLIENIAQTCAARIGYYNYIHKKGIQIGFIGAIRNMDILQLPPVGEILTTRVEVKEEVFGMTLAEATVSWRNQVYVTTEMKIAVKE
;
A
#
# COMPACT_ATOMS: atom_id res chain seq x y z
N MET A 1 10.42 16.80 -5.82
CA MET A 1 10.43 15.82 -4.74
C MET A 1 10.12 16.52 -3.42
N ASN A 2 9.40 15.87 -2.59
CA ASN A 2 8.99 16.44 -1.32
C ASN A 2 10.12 16.33 -0.29
N SER A 3 10.50 17.45 0.33
CA SER A 3 11.55 17.48 1.32
C SER A 3 11.17 16.76 2.62
N ASP A 4 9.89 16.48 2.85
CA ASP A 4 9.42 15.80 4.05
C ASP A 4 9.69 14.28 4.02
N ILE A 5 9.97 13.76 2.83
CA ILE A 5 10.27 12.32 2.66
C ILE A 5 11.66 12.22 2.03
N VAL A 6 12.67 12.33 2.89
CA VAL A 6 14.06 12.22 2.50
C VAL A 6 14.62 10.93 3.06
N ASN A 7 15.34 10.19 2.24
CA ASN A 7 16.06 9.01 2.66
C ASN A 7 17.49 9.39 3.05
N PRO A 8 17.76 9.66 4.35
CA PRO A 8 19.08 10.19 4.76
C PRO A 8 20.20 9.16 4.65
N GLU A 9 19.86 7.89 4.50
CA GLU A 9 20.85 6.82 4.40
C GLU A 9 21.19 6.46 2.95
N GLY A 10 20.52 7.09 1.99
CA GLY A 10 20.75 6.86 0.57
C GLY A 10 20.39 5.48 0.07
N LEU A 11 19.56 4.75 0.82
CA LEU A 11 19.11 3.42 0.43
C LEU A 11 18.10 3.49 -0.70
N GLU A 12 18.18 2.53 -1.63
CA GLU A 12 17.12 2.34 -2.60
C GLU A 12 15.85 1.93 -1.86
N LEU A 13 14.74 2.62 -2.14
CA LEU A 13 13.48 2.40 -1.47
C LEU A 13 13.03 0.95 -1.59
N SER A 14 13.18 0.36 -2.79
CA SER A 14 12.76 -1.02 -3.05
C SER A 14 13.60 -2.07 -2.32
N GLN A 15 14.74 -1.69 -1.75
CA GLN A 15 15.61 -2.58 -0.99
C GLN A 15 15.33 -2.56 0.50
N ILE A 16 14.47 -1.65 0.97
CA ILE A 16 14.05 -1.65 2.36
C ILE A 16 13.08 -2.81 2.57
N ASP A 17 13.35 -3.64 3.57
CA ASP A 17 12.47 -4.76 3.89
C ASP A 17 11.09 -4.24 4.27
N ILE A 18 10.09 -4.67 3.53
CA ILE A 18 8.71 -4.23 3.74
C ILE A 18 8.23 -4.51 5.17
N HIS A 19 8.75 -5.55 5.80
CA HIS A 19 8.38 -5.91 7.18
C HIS A 19 8.81 -4.83 8.19
N GLU A 20 9.77 -3.99 7.84
CA GLU A 20 10.17 -2.87 8.70
C GLU A 20 9.25 -1.66 8.54
N LEU A 21 8.40 -1.65 7.53
CA LEU A 21 7.51 -0.55 7.23
C LEU A 21 6.06 -0.83 7.64
N LEU A 22 5.73 -2.10 7.86
CA LEU A 22 4.35 -2.52 8.10
C LEU A 22 4.14 -3.03 9.52
N PRO A 23 2.99 -2.70 10.16
CA PRO A 23 2.59 -3.37 11.39
C PRO A 23 2.16 -4.82 11.14
N GLN A 24 1.68 -5.15 9.93
CA GLN A 24 1.27 -6.49 9.56
C GLN A 24 2.48 -7.42 9.46
N GLN A 25 2.26 -8.70 9.77
CA GLN A 25 3.28 -9.75 9.66
C GLN A 25 2.73 -10.89 8.81
N GLU A 26 3.65 -11.78 8.39
CA GLU A 26 3.23 -12.96 7.64
C GLU A 26 2.24 -13.80 8.46
N PRO A 27 1.25 -14.42 7.86
CA PRO A 27 1.00 -14.57 6.42
C PRO A 27 0.15 -13.45 5.80
N PHE A 28 -0.05 -12.33 6.50
CA PHE A 28 -1.01 -11.29 6.10
C PHE A 28 -0.41 -10.20 5.22
N VAL A 29 0.90 -10.22 4.99
CA VAL A 29 1.57 -9.18 4.20
C VAL A 29 1.17 -9.30 2.73
N MET A 30 0.65 -8.21 2.17
CA MET A 30 0.09 -8.18 0.82
C MET A 30 0.78 -7.17 -0.10
N ILE A 31 1.96 -6.68 0.27
CA ILE A 31 2.83 -5.92 -0.63
C ILE A 31 4.26 -6.42 -0.47
N ASP A 32 5.02 -6.42 -1.56
CA ASP A 32 6.40 -6.91 -1.53
C ASP A 32 7.40 -5.79 -1.27
N ARG A 33 7.19 -4.64 -1.88
CA ARG A 33 8.12 -3.51 -1.74
C ARG A 33 7.48 -2.20 -2.14
N LEU A 34 7.99 -1.10 -1.59
CA LEU A 34 7.71 0.23 -2.11
C LEU A 34 8.70 0.51 -3.23
N VAL A 35 8.22 1.14 -4.30
CA VAL A 35 9.08 1.51 -5.44
C VAL A 35 9.15 3.01 -5.63
N TYR A 36 8.23 3.76 -5.05
CA TYR A 36 8.24 5.21 -5.08
C TYR A 36 7.45 5.75 -3.89
N CYS A 37 7.92 6.82 -3.30
CA CYS A 37 7.16 7.47 -2.21
C CYS A 37 7.56 8.93 -2.10
N ASP A 38 6.58 9.80 -2.24
CA ASP A 38 6.72 11.20 -1.89
C ASP A 38 5.52 11.62 -1.03
N LYS A 39 5.35 12.91 -0.78
CA LYS A 39 4.30 13.40 0.11
C LYS A 39 2.90 13.07 -0.39
N THR A 40 2.73 12.98 -1.70
CA THR A 40 1.43 12.82 -2.33
C THR A 40 1.20 11.42 -2.87
N VAL A 41 2.21 10.82 -3.50
CA VAL A 41 2.08 9.56 -4.24
C VAL A 41 2.97 8.48 -3.65
N THR A 42 2.42 7.28 -3.51
CA THR A 42 3.16 6.09 -3.12
C THR A 42 2.86 4.98 -4.12
N LEU A 43 3.90 4.30 -4.58
CA LEU A 43 3.77 3.13 -5.45
C LEU A 43 4.36 1.92 -4.75
N ALA A 44 3.62 0.82 -4.78
CA ALA A 44 4.06 -0.48 -4.24
C ALA A 44 3.92 -1.54 -5.32
N GLU A 45 4.76 -2.56 -5.22
CA GLU A 45 4.69 -3.74 -6.08
C GLU A 45 4.38 -4.97 -5.26
N THR A 46 3.58 -5.88 -5.85
CA THR A 46 3.18 -7.12 -5.21
C THR A 46 3.09 -8.22 -6.24
N GLU A 47 3.79 -9.32 -6.02
CA GLU A 47 3.60 -10.52 -6.81
C GLU A 47 2.49 -11.36 -6.19
N ILE A 48 1.52 -11.78 -7.00
CA ILE A 48 0.43 -12.65 -6.53
C ILE A 48 0.94 -14.09 -6.53
N ARG A 49 1.03 -14.68 -5.35
CA ARG A 49 1.54 -16.05 -5.18
C ARG A 49 0.40 -17.00 -4.82
N ASN A 50 0.52 -18.24 -5.28
CA ASN A 50 -0.52 -19.24 -5.11
C ASN A 50 -0.77 -19.59 -3.63
N ASP A 51 0.23 -19.41 -2.77
CA ASP A 51 0.14 -19.70 -1.35
C ASP A 51 -0.30 -18.51 -0.48
N ASP A 52 -0.59 -17.36 -1.09
CA ASP A 52 -1.13 -16.23 -0.35
C ASP A 52 -2.50 -16.58 0.24
N ILE A 53 -2.73 -16.18 1.48
CA ILE A 53 -4.00 -16.51 2.18
C ILE A 53 -5.21 -15.85 1.54
N PHE A 54 -5.01 -14.79 0.75
CA PHE A 54 -6.08 -14.06 0.08
C PHE A 54 -6.31 -14.53 -1.36
N VAL A 55 -5.68 -15.63 -1.76
CA VAL A 55 -5.86 -16.20 -3.10
C VAL A 55 -6.87 -17.35 -3.04
N GLU A 56 -7.85 -17.31 -3.95
CA GLU A 56 -8.84 -18.37 -4.14
C GLU A 56 -9.02 -18.62 -5.62
N ASN A 57 -9.07 -19.89 -6.00
CA ASN A 57 -9.30 -20.31 -7.40
C ASN A 57 -8.32 -19.64 -8.37
N GLY A 58 -7.05 -19.50 -7.96
CA GLY A 58 -6.01 -18.94 -8.82
C GLY A 58 -6.03 -17.43 -8.97
N HIS A 59 -6.82 -16.71 -8.17
CA HIS A 59 -6.95 -15.26 -8.26
C HIS A 59 -6.88 -14.63 -6.88
N LEU A 60 -6.35 -13.41 -6.83
CA LEU A 60 -6.41 -12.61 -5.61
C LEU A 60 -7.85 -12.15 -5.41
N THR A 61 -8.35 -12.33 -4.19
CA THR A 61 -9.73 -11.97 -3.84
C THR A 61 -9.88 -10.46 -3.63
N ALA A 62 -11.14 -10.01 -3.57
CA ALA A 62 -11.45 -8.61 -3.24
C ALA A 62 -10.87 -8.24 -1.87
N SER A 63 -10.94 -9.15 -0.89
CA SER A 63 -10.33 -8.91 0.43
C SER A 63 -8.83 -8.70 0.33
N GLY A 64 -8.15 -9.48 -0.52
CA GLY A 64 -6.72 -9.32 -0.74
C GLY A 64 -6.38 -7.99 -1.40
N LEU A 65 -7.21 -7.53 -2.32
CA LEU A 65 -7.04 -6.21 -2.95
C LEU A 65 -7.21 -5.08 -1.93
N ILE A 66 -8.21 -5.17 -1.05
CA ILE A 66 -8.41 -4.19 0.01
C ILE A 66 -7.20 -4.16 0.94
N GLU A 67 -6.70 -5.32 1.37
CA GLU A 67 -5.52 -5.42 2.21
C GLU A 67 -4.29 -4.83 1.52
N ASN A 68 -4.10 -5.14 0.24
CA ASN A 68 -3.00 -4.60 -0.55
C ASN A 68 -3.00 -3.07 -0.56
N ILE A 69 -4.15 -2.46 -0.79
CA ILE A 69 -4.30 -1.00 -0.83
C ILE A 69 -4.07 -0.41 0.56
N ALA A 70 -4.69 -1.00 1.59
CA ALA A 70 -4.54 -0.52 2.97
C ALA A 70 -3.07 -0.61 3.42
N GLN A 71 -2.38 -1.69 3.07
CA GLN A 71 -0.97 -1.85 3.42
C GLN A 71 -0.07 -0.89 2.65
N THR A 72 -0.41 -0.55 1.42
CA THR A 72 0.33 0.48 0.68
C THR A 72 0.24 1.82 1.41
N CYS A 73 -0.94 2.16 1.91
CA CYS A 73 -1.12 3.36 2.72
C CYS A 73 -0.33 3.27 4.04
N ALA A 74 -0.36 2.12 4.68
CA ALA A 74 0.40 1.90 5.92
C ALA A 74 1.90 1.99 5.68
N ALA A 75 2.38 1.45 4.58
CA ALA A 75 3.79 1.49 4.23
C ALA A 75 4.28 2.90 3.94
N ARG A 76 3.43 3.76 3.40
CA ARG A 76 3.73 5.18 3.22
C ARG A 76 4.07 5.83 4.56
N ILE A 77 3.22 5.61 5.55
CA ILE A 77 3.42 6.13 6.90
C ILE A 77 4.66 5.47 7.52
N GLY A 78 4.79 4.16 7.34
CA GLY A 78 5.93 3.40 7.84
C GLY A 78 7.26 3.88 7.28
N TYR A 79 7.30 4.22 6.00
CA TYR A 79 8.52 4.75 5.39
C TYR A 79 8.88 6.12 5.98
N TYR A 80 7.90 7.01 6.13
CA TYR A 80 8.14 8.29 6.79
C TYR A 80 8.73 8.09 8.18
N ASN A 81 8.12 7.20 8.97
CA ASN A 81 8.61 6.93 10.33
C ASN A 81 9.97 6.26 10.33
N TYR A 82 10.24 5.40 9.36
CA TYR A 82 11.53 4.71 9.21
C TYR A 82 12.66 5.72 9.00
N ILE A 83 12.50 6.65 8.06
CA ILE A 83 13.55 7.63 7.77
C ILE A 83 13.72 8.67 8.87
N HIS A 84 12.68 8.89 9.69
CA HIS A 84 12.76 9.77 10.86
C HIS A 84 13.06 9.02 12.15
N LYS A 85 13.38 7.74 12.06
CA LYS A 85 13.73 6.85 13.19
C LYS A 85 12.62 6.80 14.26
N LYS A 86 11.38 6.81 13.81
CA LYS A 86 10.21 6.63 14.66
C LYS A 86 9.71 5.18 14.56
N GLY A 87 8.94 4.76 15.54
CA GLY A 87 8.35 3.42 15.53
C GLY A 87 7.21 3.28 14.55
N ILE A 88 6.78 2.03 14.34
CA ILE A 88 5.65 1.71 13.48
C ILE A 88 4.36 2.16 14.14
N GLN A 89 3.49 2.83 13.37
CA GLN A 89 2.17 3.24 13.82
C GLN A 89 1.11 2.34 13.19
N ILE A 90 0.03 2.12 13.93
CA ILE A 90 -1.10 1.33 13.45
C ILE A 90 -2.11 2.26 12.81
N GLY A 91 -2.50 1.97 11.58
CA GLY A 91 -3.54 2.69 10.88
C GLY A 91 -4.83 1.88 10.86
N PHE A 92 -5.95 2.60 10.80
CA PHE A 92 -7.28 1.99 10.72
C PHE A 92 -7.99 2.51 9.47
N ILE A 93 -8.64 1.59 8.75
CA ILE A 93 -9.51 1.97 7.65
C ILE A 93 -10.81 2.52 8.26
N GLY A 94 -11.06 3.81 8.04
CA GLY A 94 -12.30 4.43 8.51
C GLY A 94 -13.45 4.27 7.51
N ALA A 95 -13.13 4.24 6.22
CA ALA A 95 -14.12 4.06 5.17
C ALA A 95 -13.45 3.66 3.85
N ILE A 96 -14.19 2.88 3.07
CA ILE A 96 -13.85 2.55 1.68
C ILE A 96 -15.05 3.00 0.85
N ARG A 97 -14.80 3.80 -0.20
CA ARG A 97 -15.87 4.33 -1.04
C ARG A 97 -15.54 4.16 -2.51
N ASN A 98 -16.59 4.04 -3.30
CA ASN A 98 -16.50 4.01 -4.77
C ASN A 98 -15.50 2.94 -5.24
N MET A 99 -15.51 1.79 -4.60
CA MET A 99 -14.63 0.70 -4.98
C MET A 99 -15.17 0.01 -6.21
N ASP A 100 -14.38 0.05 -7.28
CA ASP A 100 -14.72 -0.51 -8.56
C ASP A 100 -13.68 -1.56 -8.90
N ILE A 101 -14.08 -2.82 -8.83
CA ILE A 101 -13.20 -3.95 -9.17
C ILE A 101 -13.56 -4.40 -10.58
N LEU A 102 -12.68 -4.08 -11.52
CA LEU A 102 -12.88 -4.42 -12.92
C LEU A 102 -12.50 -5.85 -13.22
N GLN A 103 -11.51 -6.37 -12.46
CA GLN A 103 -11.00 -7.71 -12.68
C GLN A 103 -10.20 -8.15 -11.45
N LEU A 104 -10.29 -9.44 -11.10
CA LEU A 104 -9.46 -10.02 -10.05
C LEU A 104 -8.14 -10.51 -10.66
N PRO A 105 -7.00 -10.10 -10.08
CA PRO A 105 -5.69 -10.46 -10.66
C PRO A 105 -5.38 -11.95 -10.48
N PRO A 106 -4.90 -12.63 -11.53
CA PRO A 106 -4.50 -14.01 -11.38
C PRO A 106 -3.12 -14.16 -10.72
N VAL A 107 -2.89 -15.34 -10.19
CA VAL A 107 -1.57 -15.74 -9.65
C VAL A 107 -0.50 -15.58 -10.73
N GLY A 108 0.67 -15.12 -10.33
CA GLY A 108 1.82 -14.93 -11.22
C GLY A 108 2.01 -13.52 -11.72
N GLU A 109 1.02 -12.64 -11.54
CA GLU A 109 1.16 -11.26 -11.96
C GLU A 109 1.81 -10.41 -10.87
N ILE A 110 2.54 -9.38 -11.32
CA ILE A 110 3.12 -8.37 -10.42
C ILE A 110 2.28 -7.12 -10.57
N LEU A 111 1.60 -6.78 -9.49
CA LEU A 111 0.71 -5.62 -9.45
C LEU A 111 1.46 -4.37 -9.02
N THR A 112 1.06 -3.23 -9.57
CA THR A 112 1.46 -1.92 -9.07
C THR A 112 0.25 -1.28 -8.40
N THR A 113 0.40 -0.91 -7.14
CA THR A 113 -0.62 -0.18 -6.40
C THR A 113 -0.15 1.26 -6.24
N ARG A 114 -0.97 2.19 -6.72
CA ARG A 114 -0.72 3.62 -6.61
C ARG A 114 -1.71 4.21 -5.64
N VAL A 115 -1.21 4.91 -4.63
CA VAL A 115 -2.03 5.65 -3.68
C VAL A 115 -1.68 7.12 -3.80
N GLU A 116 -2.68 7.95 -3.97
CA GLU A 116 -2.51 9.40 -4.02
C GLU A 116 -3.30 10.03 -2.88
N VAL A 117 -2.60 10.77 -2.02
CA VAL A 117 -3.25 11.49 -0.91
C VAL A 117 -3.93 12.73 -1.47
N LYS A 118 -5.23 12.87 -1.17
CA LYS A 118 -6.03 14.03 -1.58
C LYS A 118 -6.17 15.05 -0.48
N GLU A 119 -6.35 14.60 0.77
CA GLU A 119 -6.49 15.47 1.92
C GLU A 119 -5.95 14.79 3.16
N GLU A 120 -5.38 15.59 4.05
CA GLU A 120 -5.03 15.15 5.40
C GLU A 120 -5.59 16.17 6.38
N VAL A 121 -6.54 15.75 7.22
CA VAL A 121 -7.24 16.63 8.18
C VAL A 121 -7.43 15.87 9.48
N PHE A 122 -6.94 16.46 10.57
CA PHE A 122 -7.15 15.93 11.93
C PHE A 122 -6.81 14.45 12.09
N GLY A 123 -5.65 14.03 11.57
CA GLY A 123 -5.22 12.63 11.68
C GLY A 123 -5.90 11.67 10.72
N MET A 124 -6.78 12.17 9.86
CA MET A 124 -7.43 11.38 8.81
C MET A 124 -6.79 11.68 7.46
N THR A 125 -6.54 10.65 6.70
CA THR A 125 -6.03 10.76 5.34
C THR A 125 -7.10 10.28 4.38
N LEU A 126 -7.45 11.11 3.40
CA LEU A 126 -8.30 10.71 2.28
C LEU A 126 -7.39 10.44 1.09
N ALA A 127 -7.45 9.24 0.55
CA ALA A 127 -6.61 8.81 -0.55
C ALA A 127 -7.42 8.16 -1.66
N GLU A 128 -6.92 8.31 -2.89
CA GLU A 128 -7.41 7.53 -4.02
C GLU A 128 -6.38 6.45 -4.34
N ALA A 129 -6.85 5.25 -4.66
CA ALA A 129 -5.98 4.13 -4.95
C ALA A 129 -6.35 3.48 -6.27
N THR A 130 -5.32 3.03 -6.98
CA THR A 130 -5.46 2.31 -8.25
C THR A 130 -4.51 1.12 -8.22
N VAL A 131 -5.04 -0.07 -8.53
CA VAL A 131 -4.22 -1.27 -8.70
C VAL A 131 -4.20 -1.61 -10.18
N SER A 132 -3.01 -1.79 -10.73
CA SER A 132 -2.84 -2.03 -12.16
C SER A 132 -1.76 -3.09 -12.44
N TRP A 133 -1.81 -3.63 -13.66
CA TRP A 133 -0.80 -4.53 -14.21
C TRP A 133 -0.67 -4.22 -15.69
N ARG A 134 0.56 -3.96 -16.14
CA ARG A 134 0.85 -3.64 -17.55
C ARG A 134 -0.08 -2.54 -18.11
N ASN A 135 -0.25 -1.46 -17.33
CA ASN A 135 -1.10 -0.32 -17.70
C ASN A 135 -2.59 -0.64 -17.79
N GLN A 136 -3.00 -1.83 -17.35
CA GLN A 136 -4.40 -2.17 -17.25
C GLN A 136 -4.85 -2.00 -15.80
N VAL A 137 -5.89 -1.21 -15.59
CA VAL A 137 -6.43 -0.95 -14.26
C VAL A 137 -7.33 -2.10 -13.85
N TYR A 138 -7.09 -2.65 -12.66
CA TYR A 138 -7.93 -3.70 -12.09
C TYR A 138 -8.87 -3.16 -11.02
N VAL A 139 -8.44 -2.17 -10.26
CA VAL A 139 -9.24 -1.63 -9.16
C VAL A 139 -9.01 -0.14 -9.05
N THR A 140 -10.10 0.60 -8.77
CA THR A 140 -10.03 1.99 -8.30
C THR A 140 -10.89 2.11 -7.05
N THR A 141 -10.45 2.94 -6.09
CA THR A 141 -11.23 3.18 -4.88
C THR A 141 -10.76 4.44 -4.18
N GLU A 142 -11.60 4.93 -3.28
CA GLU A 142 -11.22 5.96 -2.30
C GLU A 142 -11.19 5.32 -0.92
N MET A 143 -10.26 5.77 -0.08
CA MET A 143 -10.10 5.19 1.23
C MET A 143 -9.79 6.29 2.25
N LYS A 144 -10.45 6.22 3.41
CA LYS A 144 -10.13 7.06 4.56
C LYS A 144 -9.37 6.24 5.57
N ILE A 145 -8.25 6.77 6.03
CA ILE A 145 -7.37 6.08 6.95
C ILE A 145 -7.10 6.99 8.14
N ALA A 146 -7.23 6.45 9.34
CA ALA A 146 -6.85 7.10 10.58
C ALA A 146 -5.62 6.42 11.15
N VAL A 147 -4.73 7.19 11.76
CA VAL A 147 -3.54 6.65 12.41
C VAL A 147 -3.74 6.76 13.91
N LYS A 148 -3.49 5.66 14.62
CA LYS A 148 -3.52 5.65 16.07
C LYS A 148 -2.27 6.31 16.61
N GLU A 149 -2.45 7.29 17.44
CA GLU A 149 -1.37 7.98 18.13
C GLU A 149 -0.94 7.27 19.41
#